data_d2a973edd872ab40cef181af2f0efee7
#
_entry.id   d2a973edd872ab40cef181af2f0efee7
#
_cell.length_a   1.000
_cell.length_b   1.000
_cell.length_c   1.000
_cell.angle_alpha   90.00
_cell.angle_beta   90.00
_cell.angle_gamma   90.00
#
_symmetry.space_group_name_H-M   'P 1'
#
loop_
_entity.id
_entity.type
_entity.pdbx_description
1 polymer ?
#
loop_
_entity_poly.entity_id
_entity_poly.type
_entity_poly.pdbx_seq_one_letter_code
_entity_poly.pdbx_strand_id
1 'polypeptide(L)'
;TSDPGHEYRKQARRLMQRYGKEADFSRLDWMIATDMAKGGRFSVEGIATAIGQHSPQVESRKAGHVEDYAKRTAEKAWAAPEVQQHRQAEERQAQRGRDAPGMSR
;
A
#
# COMPACT_ATOMS: atom_id res chain seq x y z
N THR A 1 6.69 9.75 -11.03
CA THR A 1 5.87 8.70 -11.58
C THR A 1 5.59 7.62 -10.56
N SER A 2 4.48 6.97 -10.76
CA SER A 2 3.92 6.08 -9.74
C SER A 2 4.27 4.62 -10.01
N ASP A 3 5.53 4.28 -9.80
CA ASP A 3 5.96 2.88 -9.89
C ASP A 3 5.77 2.21 -8.53
N PRO A 4 4.84 1.26 -8.42
CA PRO A 4 4.59 0.61 -7.13
C PRO A 4 5.82 -0.11 -6.59
N GLY A 5 6.63 -0.72 -7.45
CA GLY A 5 7.86 -1.38 -6.99
C GLY A 5 8.84 -0.41 -6.37
N HIS A 6 9.01 0.75 -6.98
CA HIS A 6 9.90 1.78 -6.45
C HIS A 6 9.41 2.27 -5.08
N GLU A 7 8.13 2.54 -4.97
CA GLU A 7 7.55 3.02 -3.72
C GLU A 7 7.67 1.97 -2.64
N TYR A 8 7.42 0.70 -2.97
CA TYR A 8 7.56 -0.38 -2.02
C TYR A 8 8.99 -0.45 -1.49
N ARG A 9 9.98 -0.45 -2.38
CA ARG A 9 11.38 -0.54 -1.99
C ARG A 9 11.80 0.61 -1.11
N LYS A 10 11.35 1.81 -1.43
CA LYS A 10 11.66 3.00 -0.65
C LYS A 10 11.14 2.87 0.78
N GLN A 11 9.90 2.46 0.93
CA GLN A 11 9.31 2.30 2.25
C GLN A 11 9.91 1.14 3.02
N ALA A 12 10.18 0.03 2.34
CA ALA A 12 10.78 -1.14 2.97
C ALA A 12 12.16 -0.80 3.54
N ARG A 13 12.96 -0.07 2.77
CA ARG A 13 14.29 0.34 3.23
C ARG A 13 14.19 1.18 4.49
N ARG A 14 13.28 2.13 4.52
CA ARG A 14 13.07 3.00 5.67
C ARG A 14 12.65 2.22 6.91
N LEU A 15 11.72 1.31 6.73
CA LEU A 15 11.21 0.51 7.86
C LEU A 15 12.25 -0.48 8.36
N MET A 16 13.02 -1.08 7.46
CA MET A 16 14.06 -2.00 7.88
C MET A 16 15.18 -1.31 8.63
N GLN A 17 15.50 -0.07 8.27
CA GLN A 17 16.45 0.72 9.03
C GLN A 17 15.95 1.00 10.44
N ARG A 18 14.64 1.21 10.57
CA ARG A 18 14.03 1.53 11.85
C ARG A 18 13.93 0.32 12.77
N TYR A 19 13.50 -0.82 12.23
CA TYR A 19 13.23 -2.01 13.05
C TYR A 19 14.37 -3.03 13.05
N GLY A 20 15.24 -2.98 12.07
CA GLY A 20 16.43 -3.83 12.03
C GLY A 20 16.10 -5.31 12.00
N LYS A 21 16.84 -6.07 12.81
CA LYS A 21 16.72 -7.52 12.83
C LYS A 21 15.39 -8.01 13.40
N GLU A 22 14.68 -7.16 14.11
CA GLU A 22 13.42 -7.53 14.74
C GLU A 22 12.22 -7.32 13.82
N ALA A 23 12.46 -6.95 12.57
CA ALA A 23 11.39 -6.68 11.63
C ALA A 23 10.58 -7.95 11.35
N ASP A 24 9.28 -7.84 11.53
CA ASP A 24 8.33 -8.86 11.08
C ASP A 24 7.97 -8.50 9.65
N PHE A 25 8.46 -9.29 8.69
CA PHE A 25 8.29 -8.96 7.29
C PHE A 25 6.84 -8.99 6.83
N SER A 26 6.02 -9.87 7.40
CA SER A 26 4.60 -9.88 7.07
C SER A 26 3.91 -8.61 7.54
N ARG A 27 4.26 -8.15 8.73
CA ARG A 27 3.73 -6.89 9.24
C ARG A 27 4.23 -5.70 8.43
N LEU A 28 5.49 -5.75 8.03
CA LEU A 28 6.08 -4.73 7.20
C LEU A 28 5.35 -4.63 5.86
N ASP A 29 5.07 -5.77 5.23
CA ASP A 29 4.30 -5.80 3.99
C ASP A 29 2.91 -5.19 4.19
N TRP A 30 2.26 -5.51 5.30
CA TRP A 30 0.96 -4.95 5.62
C TRP A 30 1.01 -3.43 5.75
N MET A 31 2.01 -2.93 6.49
CA MET A 31 2.15 -1.49 6.70
C MET A 31 2.37 -0.75 5.38
N ILE A 32 3.24 -1.29 4.53
CA ILE A 32 3.51 -0.68 3.25
C ILE A 32 2.29 -0.74 2.34
N ALA A 33 1.63 -1.89 2.30
CA ALA A 33 0.46 -2.07 1.43
C ALA A 33 -0.67 -1.12 1.83
N THR A 34 -0.93 -0.95 3.13
CA THR A 34 -1.97 -0.03 3.58
C THR A 34 -1.62 1.41 3.24
N ASP A 35 -0.35 1.79 3.40
CA ASP A 35 0.08 3.13 3.06
C ASP A 35 -0.08 3.40 1.57
N MET A 36 0.34 2.45 0.74
CA MET A 36 0.20 2.59 -0.71
C MET A 36 -1.27 2.66 -1.13
N ALA A 37 -2.13 1.88 -0.48
CA ALA A 37 -3.55 1.90 -0.77
C ALA A 37 -4.20 3.23 -0.38
N LYS A 38 -3.80 3.80 0.76
CA LYS A 38 -4.30 5.09 1.18
C LYS A 38 -3.99 6.19 0.18
N GLY A 39 -2.81 6.13 -0.40
CA GLY A 39 -2.37 7.15 -1.35
C GLY A 39 -3.20 7.20 -2.62
N GLY A 40 -3.85 6.11 -2.98
CA GLY A 40 -4.74 6.08 -4.15
C GLY A 40 -4.04 6.12 -5.49
N ARG A 41 -2.72 6.09 -5.50
CA ARG A 41 -1.95 6.13 -6.75
C ARG A 41 -1.70 4.77 -7.37
N PHE A 42 -1.92 3.71 -6.61
CA PHE A 42 -1.60 2.35 -7.03
C PHE A 42 -2.85 1.48 -6.97
N SER A 43 -3.01 0.60 -7.94
CA SER A 43 -4.09 -0.38 -7.94
C SER A 43 -3.75 -1.51 -6.98
N VAL A 44 -4.76 -2.31 -6.62
CA VAL A 44 -4.52 -3.48 -5.79
C VAL A 44 -3.56 -4.45 -6.49
N GLU A 45 -3.66 -4.57 -7.80
CA GLU A 45 -2.77 -5.43 -8.58
C GLU A 45 -1.33 -4.90 -8.55
N GLY A 46 -1.17 -3.59 -8.64
CA GLY A 46 0.17 -2.99 -8.56
C GLY A 46 0.82 -3.22 -7.21
N ILE A 47 0.05 -3.08 -6.14
CA ILE A 47 0.55 -3.34 -4.79
C ILE A 47 0.93 -4.81 -4.64
N ALA A 48 0.09 -5.72 -5.13
CA ALA A 48 0.39 -7.15 -5.07
C ALA A 48 1.68 -7.49 -5.82
N THR A 49 1.84 -6.94 -7.02
CA THR A 49 3.04 -7.17 -7.82
C THR A 49 4.29 -6.68 -7.06
N ALA A 50 4.20 -5.49 -6.45
CA ALA A 50 5.32 -4.94 -5.71
C ALA A 50 5.71 -5.83 -4.53
N ILE A 51 4.73 -6.33 -3.79
CA ILE A 51 5.01 -7.25 -2.68
C ILE A 51 5.69 -8.51 -3.19
N GLY A 52 5.13 -9.11 -4.24
CA GLY A 52 5.65 -10.36 -4.77
C GLY A 52 7.07 -10.25 -5.31
N GLN A 53 7.45 -9.08 -5.81
CA GLN A 53 8.77 -8.88 -6.39
C GLN A 53 9.80 -8.35 -5.41
N HIS A 54 9.38 -7.60 -4.42
CA HIS A 54 10.31 -6.80 -3.61
C HIS A 54 10.25 -7.04 -2.11
N SER A 55 9.27 -7.78 -1.62
CA SER A 55 9.20 -8.06 -0.17
C SER A 55 10.45 -8.83 0.27
N PRO A 56 11.10 -8.42 1.37
CA PRO A 56 12.35 -9.06 1.78
C PRO A 56 12.17 -10.55 2.01
N GLN A 57 13.00 -11.35 1.31
CA GLN A 57 13.01 -12.81 1.45
C GLN A 57 11.66 -13.47 1.20
N VAL A 58 10.80 -12.84 0.39
CA VAL A 58 9.45 -13.34 0.19
C VAL A 58 9.44 -14.76 -0.39
N GLU A 59 10.35 -15.05 -1.29
CA GLU A 59 10.41 -16.38 -1.90
C GLU A 59 10.76 -17.45 -0.88
N SER A 60 11.67 -17.16 0.06
CA SER A 60 12.02 -18.10 1.12
C SER A 60 10.90 -18.24 2.14
N ARG A 61 10.29 -17.13 2.54
CA ARG A 61 9.23 -17.14 3.55
C ARG A 61 7.95 -17.77 3.05
N LYS A 62 7.64 -17.59 1.78
CA LYS A 62 6.37 -18.01 1.18
C LYS A 62 6.59 -18.92 -0.02
N ALA A 63 7.56 -19.80 0.06
CA ALA A 63 7.93 -20.68 -1.04
C ALA A 63 6.71 -21.38 -1.62
N GLY A 64 6.50 -21.24 -2.92
CA GLY A 64 5.37 -21.83 -3.62
C GLY A 64 4.07 -21.08 -3.46
N HIS A 65 4.04 -19.99 -2.67
CA HIS A 65 2.80 -19.24 -2.40
C HIS A 65 2.99 -17.73 -2.51
N VAL A 66 4.04 -17.28 -3.19
CA VAL A 66 4.37 -15.85 -3.24
C VAL A 66 3.22 -15.04 -3.85
N GLU A 67 2.71 -15.47 -5.00
CA GLU A 67 1.64 -14.73 -5.66
C GLU A 67 0.37 -14.68 -4.82
N ASP A 68 0.01 -15.81 -4.23
CA ASP A 68 -1.17 -15.89 -3.37
C ASP A 68 -1.02 -14.99 -2.15
N TYR A 69 0.13 -15.06 -1.51
CA TYR A 69 0.42 -14.22 -0.35
C TYR A 69 0.35 -12.73 -0.70
N ALA A 70 1.00 -12.35 -1.79
CA ALA A 70 1.03 -10.96 -2.22
C ALA A 70 -0.36 -10.44 -2.54
N LYS A 71 -1.14 -11.23 -3.26
CA LYS A 71 -2.50 -10.86 -3.63
C LYS A 71 -3.39 -10.71 -2.41
N ARG A 72 -3.33 -11.66 -1.49
CA ARG A 72 -4.14 -11.60 -0.27
C ARG A 72 -3.77 -10.39 0.59
N THR A 73 -2.48 -10.13 0.73
CA THR A 73 -2.03 -8.98 1.51
C THR A 73 -2.52 -7.67 0.88
N ALA A 74 -2.38 -7.55 -0.43
CA ALA A 74 -2.83 -6.34 -1.12
C ALA A 74 -4.35 -6.16 -1.02
N GLU A 75 -5.10 -7.24 -1.19
CA GLU A 75 -6.56 -7.18 -1.11
C GLU A 75 -7.04 -6.82 0.29
N LYS A 76 -6.45 -7.42 1.31
CA LYS A 76 -6.81 -7.11 2.69
C LYS A 76 -6.46 -5.67 3.04
N ALA A 77 -5.30 -5.21 2.59
CA ALA A 77 -4.90 -3.84 2.84
C ALA A 77 -5.86 -2.87 2.15
N TRP A 78 -6.23 -3.17 0.91
CA TRP A 78 -7.15 -2.33 0.16
C TRP A 78 -8.51 -2.23 0.86
N ALA A 79 -8.98 -3.33 1.44
CA ALA A 79 -10.29 -3.39 2.10
C ALA A 79 -10.24 -2.94 3.56
N ALA A 80 -9.08 -2.65 4.11
CA ALA A 80 -8.95 -2.27 5.51
C ALA A 80 -9.80 -1.03 5.82
N PRO A 81 -10.52 -1.01 6.94
CA PRO A 81 -11.39 0.14 7.27
C PRO A 81 -10.64 1.46 7.28
N GLU A 82 -9.44 1.48 7.82
CA GLU A 82 -8.63 2.70 7.88
C GLU A 82 -8.31 3.23 6.49
N VAL A 83 -8.06 2.33 5.54
CA VAL A 83 -7.79 2.72 4.16
C VAL A 83 -9.05 3.28 3.50
N GLN A 84 -10.16 2.60 3.67
CA GLN A 84 -11.43 3.03 3.08
C GLN A 84 -11.88 4.37 3.64
N GLN A 85 -11.72 4.57 4.93
CA GLN A 85 -12.05 5.84 5.56
C GLN A 85 -11.20 6.98 5.02
N HIS A 86 -9.91 6.73 4.87
CA HIS A 86 -8.99 7.72 4.35
C HIS A 86 -9.36 8.11 2.92
N ARG A 87 -9.67 7.13 2.08
CA ARG A 87 -10.03 7.39 0.69
C ARG A 87 -11.35 8.12 0.57
N GLN A 88 -12.32 7.76 1.40
CA GLN A 88 -13.61 8.46 1.42
C GLN A 88 -13.45 9.91 1.86
N ALA A 89 -12.59 10.16 2.84
CA ALA A 89 -12.33 11.50 3.30
C ALA A 89 -11.69 12.34 2.18
N GLU A 90 -10.75 11.76 1.44
CA GLU A 90 -10.14 12.46 0.32
C GLU A 90 -11.12 12.74 -0.80
N GLU A 91 -12.00 11.79 -1.10
CA GLU A 91 -13.02 11.99 -2.10
C GLU A 91 -13.98 13.14 -1.72
N ARG A 92 -14.36 13.18 -0.45
CA ARG A 92 -15.24 14.26 0.02
C ARG A 92 -14.55 15.61 -0.07
N GLN A 93 -13.26 15.66 0.26
CA GLN A 93 -12.51 16.91 0.12
C GLN A 93 -12.38 17.33 -1.33
N ALA A 94 -12.12 16.38 -2.22
CA ALA A 94 -12.01 16.67 -3.63
C ALA A 94 -13.34 17.21 -4.19
N GLN A 95 -14.44 16.58 -3.79
CA GLN A 95 -15.76 17.06 -4.20
C GLN A 95 -16.05 18.44 -3.65
N ARG A 96 -15.72 18.67 -2.39
CA ARG A 96 -15.94 19.97 -1.77
C ARG A 96 -15.14 21.05 -2.48
N GLY A 97 -13.90 20.74 -2.85
CA GLY A 97 -13.08 21.68 -3.57
C GLY A 97 -13.63 21.99 -4.96
N ARG A 98 -14.22 21.01 -5.61
CA ARG A 98 -14.83 21.22 -6.92
C ARG A 98 -16.11 22.05 -6.83
N ASP A 99 -16.88 21.84 -5.78
CA ASP A 99 -18.14 22.52 -5.59
C ASP A 99 -17.95 23.97 -5.15
N ALA A 100 -16.94 24.21 -4.32
CA ALA A 100 -16.71 25.53 -3.74
C ALA A 100 -16.60 26.63 -4.79
N PRO A 101 -15.80 26.47 -5.87
CA PRO A 101 -15.77 27.52 -6.90
C PRO A 101 -17.11 27.74 -7.55
N GLY A 102 -17.88 26.69 -7.72
CA GLY A 102 -19.23 26.85 -8.26
C GLY A 102 -20.12 27.67 -7.39
N MET A 103 -19.93 27.59 -6.10
CA MET A 103 -20.74 28.32 -5.15
C MET A 103 -20.37 29.79 -5.04
N SER A 104 -19.17 30.11 -5.43
CA SER A 104 -18.70 31.50 -5.29
C SER A 104 -19.33 32.45 -6.27
N ARG A 105 -20.15 31.99 -7.14
CA ARG A 105 -20.85 32.83 -8.09
C ARG A 105 -21.76 33.82 -7.44
#